data_e7461cfd887d0132de12d8cc3698ca11
#
_entry.id   e7461cfd887d0132de12d8cc3698ca11
#
_cell.length_a   1.000
_cell.length_b   1.000
_cell.length_c   1.000
_cell.angle_alpha   90.00
_cell.angle_beta   90.00
_cell.angle_gamma   90.00
#
_symmetry.space_group_name_H-M   'P 1'
#
loop_
_entity.id
_entity.type
_entity.pdbx_description
1 polymer ?
#
loop_
_entity_poly.entity_id
_entity_poly.type
_entity_poly.pdbx_seq_one_letter_code
_entity_poly.pdbx_strand_id
1 'polypeptide(L)'
;TMLSVLNQTYKNLEYIIIDGNSTDGTVDIIKKYAERLTFWISEPDKGIYDAMNKGIVKATGKFLIFMNAGDQFLNEKVLSKCLPYFLQEIDVISGIGYLSGQKWIPAKATDLSVAFFLKRSLNHQATFINRKLFQDNLYRTDLKIVGDSVFFFQALIMDNASYVDIPIEI
;
A
#
# COMPACT_ATOMS: atom_id res chain seq x y z
N THR A 1 12.53 1.29 -5.47
CA THR A 1 11.17 1.79 -5.25
C THR A 1 10.87 3.05 -6.06
N MET A 2 11.53 4.20 -5.81
CA MET A 2 11.17 5.51 -6.39
C MET A 2 10.98 5.49 -7.90
N LEU A 3 11.95 4.98 -8.68
CA LEU A 3 11.86 4.98 -10.13
C LEU A 3 10.73 4.09 -10.65
N SER A 4 10.38 2.98 -10.00
CA SER A 4 9.28 2.13 -10.41
C SER A 4 7.93 2.82 -10.28
N VAL A 5 7.77 3.75 -9.31
CA VAL A 5 6.58 4.59 -9.13
C VAL A 5 6.58 5.75 -10.12
N LEU A 6 7.67 6.52 -10.20
CA LEU A 6 7.77 7.71 -11.04
C LEU A 6 7.66 7.41 -12.55
N ASN A 7 8.02 6.20 -12.95
CA ASN A 7 7.95 5.77 -14.36
C ASN A 7 6.61 5.13 -14.75
N GLN A 8 5.62 5.03 -13.82
CA GLN A 8 4.31 4.52 -14.18
C GLN A 8 3.67 5.35 -15.31
N THR A 9 3.02 4.66 -16.25
CA THR A 9 2.33 5.30 -17.37
C THR A 9 1.04 6.00 -16.94
N TYR A 10 0.41 5.53 -15.86
CA TYR A 10 -0.71 6.20 -15.20
C TYR A 10 -0.22 7.45 -14.46
N LYS A 11 -0.71 8.63 -14.84
CA LYS A 11 -0.19 9.91 -14.32
C LYS A 11 -1.05 10.55 -13.23
N ASN A 12 -2.29 10.10 -13.07
CA ASN A 12 -3.17 10.61 -11.99
C ASN A 12 -2.86 9.87 -10.67
N LEU A 13 -1.65 10.05 -10.18
CA LEU A 13 -1.18 9.46 -8.93
C LEU A 13 -0.48 10.51 -8.06
N GLU A 14 -0.64 10.39 -6.77
CA GLU A 14 0.13 11.06 -5.74
C GLU A 14 1.25 10.15 -5.28
N TYR A 15 2.50 10.65 -5.33
CA TYR A 15 3.61 9.95 -4.74
C TYR A 15 4.08 10.67 -3.48
N ILE A 16 3.82 10.06 -2.33
CA ILE A 16 4.11 10.58 -1.00
C ILE A 16 5.23 9.74 -0.39
N ILE A 17 6.28 10.37 0.13
CA ILE A 17 7.39 9.69 0.80
C ILE A 17 7.47 10.17 2.24
N ILE A 18 7.40 9.23 3.16
CA ILE A 18 7.64 9.44 4.59
C ILE A 18 8.93 8.70 4.93
N ASP A 19 9.97 9.44 5.24
CA ASP A 19 11.27 8.92 5.62
C ASP A 19 11.46 9.07 7.14
N GLY A 20 11.86 7.98 7.80
CA GLY A 20 12.04 7.88 9.24
C GLY A 20 13.34 8.49 9.76
N ASN A 21 13.83 9.57 9.13
CA ASN A 21 15.09 10.24 9.45
C ASN A 21 16.33 9.39 9.08
N SER A 22 16.36 8.86 7.87
CA SER A 22 17.47 8.05 7.35
C SER A 22 18.79 8.82 7.28
N THR A 23 19.89 8.14 7.58
CA THR A 23 21.25 8.72 7.59
C THR A 23 22.19 8.09 6.55
N ASP A 24 21.68 7.24 5.68
CA ASP A 24 22.41 6.41 4.70
C ASP A 24 22.46 7.00 3.28
N GLY A 25 22.08 8.29 3.11
CA GLY A 25 21.98 8.94 1.80
C GLY A 25 20.58 8.85 1.16
N THR A 26 19.61 8.17 1.78
CA THR A 26 18.22 8.10 1.29
C THR A 26 17.62 9.49 1.09
N VAL A 27 17.81 10.41 2.06
CA VAL A 27 17.28 11.78 2.00
C VAL A 27 17.83 12.56 0.79
N ASP A 28 19.11 12.37 0.43
CA ASP A 28 19.71 13.04 -0.73
C ASP A 28 19.11 12.53 -2.04
N ILE A 29 18.77 11.23 -2.10
CA ILE A 29 18.05 10.66 -3.23
C ILE A 29 16.63 11.24 -3.31
N ILE A 30 15.92 11.35 -2.20
CA ILE A 30 14.58 11.95 -2.14
C ILE A 30 14.62 13.40 -2.67
N LYS A 31 15.57 14.21 -2.18
CA LYS A 31 15.75 15.59 -2.61
C LYS A 31 16.01 15.73 -4.12
N LYS A 32 16.78 14.81 -4.70
CA LYS A 32 17.08 14.80 -6.16
C LYS A 32 15.80 14.66 -7.00
N TYR A 33 14.77 14.00 -6.49
CA TYR A 33 13.50 13.78 -7.20
C TYR A 33 12.33 14.57 -6.61
N ALA A 34 12.57 15.50 -5.67
CA ALA A 34 11.54 16.20 -4.90
C ALA A 34 10.47 16.89 -5.78
N GLU A 35 10.86 17.48 -6.91
CA GLU A 35 9.94 18.14 -7.85
C GLU A 35 8.94 17.18 -8.52
N ARG A 36 9.19 15.87 -8.45
CA ARG A 36 8.33 14.81 -9.00
C ARG A 36 7.47 14.13 -7.93
N LEU A 37 7.62 14.55 -6.67
CA LEU A 37 6.86 14.02 -5.54
C LEU A 37 5.71 14.97 -5.20
N THR A 38 4.57 14.40 -4.83
CA THR A 38 3.44 15.19 -4.33
C THR A 38 3.73 15.76 -2.96
N PHE A 39 4.36 14.96 -2.11
CA PHE A 39 4.79 15.36 -0.78
C PHE A 39 5.95 14.46 -0.31
N TRP A 40 6.84 15.01 0.50
CA TRP A 40 7.80 14.21 1.25
C TRP A 40 8.19 14.90 2.55
N ILE A 41 8.57 14.11 3.53
CA ILE A 41 9.13 14.56 4.80
C ILE A 41 10.15 13.55 5.30
N SER A 42 11.20 14.01 5.98
CA SER A 42 12.16 13.19 6.71
C SER A 42 12.17 13.64 8.17
N GLU A 43 11.69 12.78 9.04
CA GLU A 43 11.62 13.01 10.48
C GLU A 43 11.56 11.68 11.24
N PRO A 44 11.95 11.61 12.52
CA PRO A 44 11.81 10.41 13.31
C PRO A 44 10.39 9.89 13.35
N ASP A 45 10.24 8.58 13.29
CA ASP A 45 8.96 7.87 13.45
C ASP A 45 9.03 6.83 14.58
N LYS A 46 7.87 6.28 14.94
CA LYS A 46 7.71 5.22 15.95
C LYS A 46 7.65 3.83 15.33
N GLY A 47 8.06 3.70 14.05
CA GLY A 47 8.02 2.47 13.27
C GLY A 47 7.15 2.60 12.01
N ILE A 48 7.15 1.53 11.20
CA ILE A 48 6.54 1.51 9.87
C ILE A 48 5.09 1.99 9.82
N TYR A 49 4.27 1.62 10.80
CA TYR A 49 2.86 2.01 10.83
C TYR A 49 2.65 3.48 11.20
N ASP A 50 3.57 4.08 11.96
CA ASP A 50 3.56 5.52 12.20
C ASP A 50 3.87 6.29 10.91
N ALA A 51 4.87 5.85 10.16
CA ALA A 51 5.19 6.41 8.84
C ALA A 51 4.02 6.25 7.86
N MET A 52 3.41 5.06 7.78
CA MET A 52 2.23 4.82 6.94
C MET A 52 1.06 5.73 7.32
N ASN A 53 0.77 5.91 8.61
CA ASN A 53 -0.28 6.80 9.10
C ASN A 53 -0.03 8.25 8.72
N LYS A 54 1.21 8.73 8.82
CA LYS A 54 1.59 10.08 8.33
C LYS A 54 1.30 10.22 6.82
N GLY A 55 1.60 9.20 6.04
CA GLY A 55 1.30 9.15 4.60
C GLY A 55 -0.21 9.18 4.33
N ILE A 56 -1.02 8.40 5.07
CA ILE A 56 -2.48 8.36 4.94
C ILE A 56 -3.09 9.75 5.15
N VAL A 57 -2.63 10.47 6.18
CA VAL A 57 -3.12 11.83 6.49
C VAL A 57 -2.82 12.84 5.37
N LYS A 58 -1.74 12.64 4.63
CA LYS A 58 -1.35 13.51 3.51
C LYS A 58 -2.01 13.14 2.19
N ALA A 59 -2.44 11.89 2.04
CA ALA A 59 -3.02 11.40 0.80
C ALA A 59 -4.43 11.95 0.56
N THR A 60 -4.73 12.30 -0.70
CA THR A 60 -6.06 12.74 -1.15
C THR A 60 -6.68 11.77 -2.16
N GLY A 61 -5.90 10.88 -2.75
CA GLY A 61 -6.35 9.89 -3.73
C GLY A 61 -7.41 8.92 -3.21
N LYS A 62 -8.21 8.34 -4.11
CA LYS A 62 -9.27 7.36 -3.77
C LYS A 62 -8.69 6.07 -3.19
N PHE A 63 -7.60 5.56 -3.79
CA PHE A 63 -6.94 4.35 -3.36
C PHE A 63 -5.51 4.63 -2.90
N LEU A 64 -5.07 3.94 -1.87
CA LEU A 64 -3.71 3.94 -1.35
C LEU A 64 -3.07 2.57 -1.58
N ILE A 65 -1.78 2.57 -1.91
CA ILE A 65 -0.91 1.40 -1.87
C ILE A 65 0.37 1.78 -1.12
N PHE A 66 0.86 0.89 -0.28
CA PHE A 66 2.06 1.12 0.53
C PHE A 66 3.22 0.32 -0.04
N MET A 67 4.29 1.01 -0.34
CA MET A 67 5.53 0.42 -0.84
C MET A 67 6.68 0.79 0.07
N ASN A 68 7.29 -0.20 0.69
CA ASN A 68 8.44 0.00 1.55
C ASN A 68 9.71 0.24 0.73
N ALA A 69 10.77 0.68 1.38
CA ALA A 69 12.07 0.76 0.74
C ALA A 69 12.51 -0.64 0.24
N GLY A 70 12.83 -0.73 -1.05
CA GLY A 70 13.13 -2.01 -1.72
C GLY A 70 11.99 -2.59 -2.54
N ASP A 71 10.74 -2.30 -2.23
CA ASP A 71 9.60 -2.73 -3.04
C ASP A 71 9.57 -1.98 -4.38
N GLN A 72 8.99 -2.59 -5.41
CA GLN A 72 8.85 -1.95 -6.71
C GLN A 72 7.67 -2.53 -7.48
N PHE A 73 7.03 -1.71 -8.30
CA PHE A 73 6.10 -2.20 -9.30
C PHE A 73 6.84 -3.06 -10.33
N LEU A 74 6.20 -4.14 -10.76
CA LEU A 74 6.78 -5.09 -11.71
C LEU A 74 7.17 -4.43 -13.05
N ASN A 75 6.40 -3.44 -13.52
CA ASN A 75 6.69 -2.66 -14.73
C ASN A 75 5.91 -1.33 -14.71
N GLU A 76 6.16 -0.48 -15.72
CA GLU A 76 5.57 0.84 -15.84
C GLU A 76 4.07 0.89 -16.15
N LYS A 77 3.43 -0.25 -16.45
CA LYS A 77 2.00 -0.34 -16.84
C LYS A 77 1.10 -0.90 -15.74
N VAL A 78 1.64 -1.19 -14.57
CA VAL A 78 0.88 -1.82 -13.48
C VAL A 78 -0.35 -0.99 -13.13
N LEU A 79 -0.19 0.28 -12.80
CA LEU A 79 -1.32 1.15 -12.42
C LEU A 79 -2.34 1.33 -13.54
N SER A 80 -1.88 1.45 -14.78
CA SER A 80 -2.79 1.56 -15.94
C SER A 80 -3.63 0.29 -16.13
N LYS A 81 -3.08 -0.90 -15.88
CA LYS A 81 -3.83 -2.17 -15.93
C LYS A 81 -4.86 -2.27 -14.80
N CYS A 82 -4.59 -1.66 -13.64
CA CYS A 82 -5.50 -1.67 -12.50
C CYS A 82 -6.68 -0.68 -12.65
N LEU A 83 -6.61 0.28 -13.59
CA LEU A 83 -7.61 1.32 -13.76
C LEU A 83 -9.07 0.83 -13.84
N PRO A 84 -9.41 -0.25 -14.58
CA PRO A 84 -10.79 -0.74 -14.62
C PRO A 84 -11.37 -1.12 -13.25
N TYR A 85 -10.52 -1.49 -12.30
CA TYR A 85 -10.93 -1.83 -10.93
C TYR A 85 -11.04 -0.58 -10.05
N PHE A 86 -10.20 0.44 -10.27
CA PHE A 86 -10.29 1.72 -9.53
C PHE A 86 -11.58 2.50 -9.80
N LEU A 87 -12.22 2.23 -10.95
CA LEU A 87 -13.49 2.84 -11.32
C LEU A 87 -14.71 2.15 -10.68
N GLN A 88 -14.51 1.00 -10.04
CA GLN A 88 -15.57 0.27 -9.37
C GLN A 88 -15.75 0.74 -7.92
N GLU A 89 -16.92 0.46 -7.34
CA GLU A 89 -17.20 0.71 -5.92
C GLU A 89 -16.71 -0.47 -5.05
N ILE A 90 -15.39 -0.63 -5.02
CA ILE A 90 -14.69 -1.66 -4.26
C ILE A 90 -13.77 -0.99 -3.25
N ASP A 91 -13.62 -1.61 -2.09
CA ASP A 91 -12.84 -1.06 -0.98
C ASP A 91 -11.40 -1.57 -0.95
N VAL A 92 -11.19 -2.84 -1.26
CA VAL A 92 -9.88 -3.49 -1.24
C VAL A 92 -9.68 -4.29 -2.52
N ILE A 93 -8.60 -3.99 -3.24
CA ILE A 93 -8.23 -4.64 -4.50
C ILE A 93 -6.85 -5.26 -4.31
N SER A 94 -6.75 -6.60 -4.32
CA SER A 94 -5.49 -7.29 -4.12
C SER A 94 -5.02 -7.99 -5.40
N GLY A 95 -3.82 -7.64 -5.85
CA GLY A 95 -3.16 -8.22 -7.00
C GLY A 95 -2.12 -9.28 -6.64
N ILE A 96 -1.46 -9.79 -7.65
CA ILE A 96 -0.39 -10.77 -7.50
C ILE A 96 0.90 -10.02 -7.15
N GLY A 97 1.50 -10.36 -6.01
CA GLY A 97 2.78 -9.83 -5.59
C GLY A 97 3.92 -10.84 -5.78
N TYR A 98 5.14 -10.40 -5.48
CA TYR A 98 6.32 -11.26 -5.40
C TYR A 98 7.05 -11.00 -4.08
N LEU A 99 7.44 -12.06 -3.40
CA LEU A 99 8.25 -12.01 -2.19
C LEU A 99 9.48 -12.90 -2.38
N SER A 100 10.67 -12.31 -2.34
CA SER A 100 11.94 -13.05 -2.58
C SER A 100 11.92 -13.90 -3.87
N GLY A 101 11.32 -13.39 -4.96
CA GLY A 101 11.18 -14.07 -6.24
C GLY A 101 10.06 -15.11 -6.30
N GLN A 102 9.39 -15.40 -5.20
CA GLN A 102 8.24 -16.30 -5.17
C GLN A 102 6.93 -15.52 -5.41
N LYS A 103 6.08 -16.08 -6.28
CA LYS A 103 4.79 -15.50 -6.62
C LYS A 103 3.82 -15.63 -5.45
N TRP A 104 3.29 -14.51 -5.00
CA TRP A 104 2.25 -14.44 -3.98
C TRP A 104 0.89 -14.19 -4.64
N ILE A 105 0.07 -15.22 -4.70
CA ILE A 105 -1.29 -15.14 -5.24
C ILE A 105 -2.21 -14.61 -4.16
N PRO A 106 -3.03 -13.57 -4.44
CA PRO A 106 -4.00 -13.06 -3.48
C PRO A 106 -5.02 -14.14 -3.09
N ALA A 107 -5.56 -14.05 -1.89
CA ALA A 107 -6.68 -14.90 -1.49
C ALA A 107 -7.91 -14.56 -2.35
N LYS A 108 -8.73 -15.56 -2.67
CA LYS A 108 -10.04 -15.29 -3.28
C LYS A 108 -10.97 -14.67 -2.23
N ALA A 109 -11.92 -13.86 -2.68
CA ALA A 109 -12.92 -13.26 -1.79
C ALA A 109 -13.64 -14.32 -0.94
N THR A 110 -13.94 -15.48 -1.51
CA THR A 110 -14.59 -16.62 -0.84
C THR A 110 -13.75 -17.27 0.27
N ASP A 111 -12.44 -17.08 0.28
CA ASP A 111 -11.51 -17.70 1.22
C ASP A 111 -11.28 -16.82 2.46
N LEU A 112 -11.66 -15.52 2.37
CA LEU A 112 -11.49 -14.58 3.47
C LEU A 112 -12.40 -14.94 4.63
N SER A 113 -11.80 -15.18 5.78
CA SER A 113 -12.48 -15.61 7.01
C SER A 113 -11.61 -15.33 8.22
N VAL A 114 -12.17 -15.42 9.41
CA VAL A 114 -11.39 -15.38 10.66
C VAL A 114 -10.24 -16.40 10.62
N ALA A 115 -10.51 -17.63 10.17
CA ALA A 115 -9.50 -18.70 10.08
C ALA A 115 -8.38 -18.36 9.07
N PHE A 116 -8.68 -17.62 8.01
CA PHE A 116 -7.66 -17.11 7.08
C PHE A 116 -6.71 -16.15 7.79
N PHE A 117 -7.24 -15.12 8.47
CA PHE A 117 -6.42 -14.10 9.13
C PHE A 117 -5.67 -14.60 10.37
N LEU A 118 -6.09 -15.70 10.97
CA LEU A 118 -5.30 -16.38 12.03
C LEU A 118 -4.04 -17.07 11.48
N LYS A 119 -3.97 -17.35 10.20
CA LYS A 119 -2.87 -18.11 9.57
C LYS A 119 -2.00 -17.27 8.65
N ARG A 120 -2.56 -16.26 8.00
CA ARG A 120 -1.90 -15.40 7.00
C ARG A 120 -2.60 -14.05 6.88
N SER A 121 -2.03 -13.15 6.08
CA SER A 121 -2.63 -11.87 5.75
C SER A 121 -2.64 -11.64 4.24
N LEU A 122 -3.22 -10.52 3.82
CA LEU A 122 -3.03 -10.01 2.46
C LEU A 122 -1.61 -9.42 2.34
N ASN A 123 -1.07 -9.41 1.13
CA ASN A 123 0.19 -8.72 0.84
C ASN A 123 -0.12 -7.23 0.62
N HIS A 124 0.18 -6.37 1.61
CA HIS A 124 -0.13 -4.94 1.52
C HIS A 124 0.62 -4.24 0.38
N GLN A 125 1.81 -4.71 -0.02
CA GLN A 125 2.58 -4.16 -1.15
C GLN A 125 1.92 -4.42 -2.52
N ALA A 126 0.99 -5.37 -2.60
CA ALA A 126 0.21 -5.67 -3.80
C ALA A 126 -1.30 -5.43 -3.61
N THR A 127 -1.67 -4.61 -2.61
CA THR A 127 -3.07 -4.36 -2.26
C THR A 127 -3.37 -2.86 -2.26
N PHE A 128 -4.34 -2.45 -3.08
CA PHE A 128 -4.88 -1.10 -3.09
C PHE A 128 -6.06 -1.02 -2.12
N ILE A 129 -6.04 -0.01 -1.26
CA ILE A 129 -7.00 0.18 -0.17
C ILE A 129 -7.72 1.50 -0.39
N ASN A 130 -9.05 1.48 -0.44
CA ASN A 130 -9.84 2.69 -0.52
C ASN A 130 -9.58 3.55 0.73
N ARG A 131 -9.18 4.81 0.49
CA ARG A 131 -8.82 5.74 1.57
C ARG A 131 -9.93 5.93 2.61
N LYS A 132 -11.21 5.76 2.23
CA LYS A 132 -12.33 5.85 3.17
C LYS A 132 -12.21 4.90 4.37
N LEU A 133 -11.57 3.74 4.20
CA LEU A 133 -11.38 2.76 5.29
C LEU A 133 -10.44 3.27 6.40
N PHE A 134 -9.67 4.31 6.12
CA PHE A 134 -8.77 4.92 7.09
C PHE A 134 -9.36 6.13 7.82
N GLN A 135 -10.61 6.53 7.55
CA GLN A 135 -11.23 7.69 8.17
C GLN A 135 -11.34 7.54 9.69
N ASP A 136 -11.72 6.34 10.14
CA ASP A 136 -11.91 6.04 11.56
C ASP A 136 -10.89 5.02 12.11
N ASN A 137 -10.11 4.38 11.23
CA ASN A 137 -9.23 3.27 11.57
C ASN A 137 -7.84 3.42 10.93
N LEU A 138 -6.93 4.12 11.57
CA LEU A 138 -5.52 4.12 11.19
C LEU A 138 -4.83 2.82 11.61
N TYR A 139 -3.64 2.54 11.08
CA TYR A 139 -2.84 1.42 11.57
C TYR A 139 -2.47 1.60 13.05
N ARG A 140 -2.54 0.53 13.80
CA ARG A 140 -2.12 0.51 15.21
C ARG A 140 -0.59 0.57 15.30
N THR A 141 -0.09 1.65 15.87
CA THR A 141 1.37 1.90 16.02
C THR A 141 2.01 1.15 17.18
N ASP A 142 1.23 0.57 18.08
CA ASP A 142 1.69 -0.33 19.14
C ASP A 142 2.03 -1.74 18.59
N LEU A 143 1.53 -2.09 17.41
CA LEU A 143 1.85 -3.34 16.71
C LEU A 143 3.03 -3.11 15.77
N LYS A 144 4.13 -3.86 15.95
CA LYS A 144 5.35 -3.64 15.13
C LYS A 144 5.37 -4.41 13.82
N ILE A 145 4.62 -5.50 13.69
CA ILE A 145 4.73 -6.43 12.55
C ILE A 145 3.39 -6.72 11.89
N VAL A 146 2.30 -6.81 12.64
CA VAL A 146 1.01 -7.32 12.18
C VAL A 146 -0.10 -6.25 12.10
N GLY A 147 0.25 -4.97 12.09
CA GLY A 147 -0.73 -3.89 12.07
C GLY A 147 -1.57 -3.86 10.80
N ASP A 148 -0.99 -4.19 9.65
CA ASP A 148 -1.70 -4.35 8.38
C ASP A 148 -2.66 -5.54 8.40
N SER A 149 -2.25 -6.67 9.00
CA SER A 149 -3.11 -7.86 9.15
C SER A 149 -4.33 -7.56 10.02
N VAL A 150 -4.12 -6.83 11.12
CA VAL A 150 -5.21 -6.40 12.02
C VAL A 150 -6.14 -5.44 11.30
N PHE A 151 -5.60 -4.50 10.55
CA PHE A 151 -6.39 -3.57 9.74
C PHE A 151 -7.26 -4.32 8.70
N PHE A 152 -6.67 -5.24 7.93
CA PHE A 152 -7.43 -6.02 6.95
C PHE A 152 -8.48 -6.93 7.61
N PHE A 153 -8.17 -7.53 8.74
CA PHE A 153 -9.15 -8.30 9.51
C PHE A 153 -10.33 -7.43 9.93
N GLN A 154 -10.06 -6.27 10.52
CA GLN A 154 -11.11 -5.33 10.92
C GLN A 154 -11.95 -4.91 9.70
N ALA A 155 -11.33 -4.42 8.65
CA ALA A 155 -12.03 -3.92 7.48
C ALA A 155 -12.86 -5.00 6.77
N LEU A 156 -12.29 -6.18 6.52
CA LEU A 156 -12.91 -7.21 5.66
C LEU A 156 -13.83 -8.17 6.41
N ILE A 157 -13.57 -8.45 7.69
CA ILE A 157 -14.33 -9.43 8.46
C ILE A 157 -15.32 -8.74 9.41
N MET A 158 -14.92 -7.68 10.08
CA MET A 158 -15.77 -7.01 11.06
C MET A 158 -16.65 -5.95 10.41
N ASP A 159 -16.11 -5.16 9.48
CA ASP A 159 -16.80 -4.02 8.87
C ASP A 159 -17.36 -4.37 7.48
N ASN A 160 -17.18 -5.62 6.98
CA ASN A 160 -17.68 -6.10 5.69
C ASN A 160 -17.29 -5.22 4.49
N ALA A 161 -16.07 -4.67 4.48
CA ALA A 161 -15.56 -3.95 3.33
C ALA A 161 -15.50 -4.87 2.09
N SER A 162 -15.86 -4.32 0.94
CA SER A 162 -15.86 -5.06 -0.32
C SER A 162 -14.42 -5.36 -0.78
N TYR A 163 -14.21 -6.57 -1.29
CA TYR A 163 -12.90 -7.07 -1.72
C TYR A 163 -12.97 -7.72 -3.08
N VAL A 164 -11.91 -7.54 -3.87
CA VAL A 164 -11.66 -8.29 -5.11
C VAL A 164 -10.20 -8.70 -5.24
N ASP A 165 -9.98 -9.95 -5.65
CA ASP A 165 -8.69 -10.44 -6.11
C ASP A 165 -8.58 -10.26 -7.63
N ILE A 166 -7.48 -9.70 -8.10
CA ILE A 166 -7.28 -9.41 -9.52
C ILE A 166 -6.07 -10.17 -10.09
N PRO A 167 -6.14 -10.64 -11.35
CA PRO A 167 -5.06 -11.39 -11.99
C PRO A 167 -3.95 -10.49 -12.53
N ILE A 168 -3.68 -9.37 -11.88
CA ILE A 168 -2.66 -8.40 -12.28
C ILE A 168 -1.45 -8.53 -11.34
N GLU A 169 -0.29 -8.66 -11.93
CA GLU A 169 1.00 -8.62 -11.22
C GLU A 169 1.36 -7.16 -10.92
N ILE A 170 1.57 -6.89 -9.60
CA ILE A 170 1.78 -5.53 -9.08
C ILE A 170 3.27 -5.17 -8.96
#